data_20d7ecb06b577f5bac0af5c2472e37ec
#
_entry.id   20d7ecb06b577f5bac0af5c2472e37ec
#
_cell.length_a   1.000
_cell.length_b   1.000
_cell.length_c   1.000
_cell.angle_alpha   90.00
_cell.angle_beta   90.00
_cell.angle_gamma   90.00
#
_symmetry.space_group_name_H-M   'P 1'
#
loop_
_entity.id
_entity.type
_entity.pdbx_description
1 polymer ?
#
loop_
_entity_poly.entity_id
_entity_poly.type
_entity_poly.pdbx_seq_one_letter_code
_entity_poly.pdbx_strand_id
1 'polypeptide(L)'
;MDPISNPYAPGAGTPPPELAGRDDIRETIRIATERTRKGLPAKSVLMVGLRGVGKTVLLDRMRDDAEAAGIHTIRIEAPEGRSLPALIAPQLRLALLRLSRNEKAKDLARRGLKALAGFASALKVKYEDIEVGLDFEPEPGLADNGDLEHDLQELLEAVGAAAQRAGTALILFVDELQYVEEPQLAALITALHRTAQRRLPVTLVGAGLPQLRGRMGKAKSYAERLFDFPEIGPLSPAAAKTAIAKPAAVQKVKVVEDALNLILKKTHCYPYFLQEWGKHTWDTAVSSPITRKDVERASKAAVAALDESFFRVRFDRLTPAEKKYLRAMAELGPGPHRSGDIATKLKREVTKLGPTRNQLIAKGMIWSPNHGDTAFTVPLFDEFMHRIMPGNEWSE
;
A
#
# COMPACT_ATOMS: atom_id res chain seq x y z
N MET A 1 23.75 22.56 7.65
CA MET A 1 23.99 22.84 6.20
C MET A 1 22.79 23.57 5.65
N ASP A 2 22.80 24.00 4.39
CA ASP A 2 21.66 24.69 3.78
C ASP A 2 20.42 23.76 3.68
N PRO A 3 19.29 24.09 4.33
CA PRO A 3 18.08 23.27 4.28
C PRO A 3 17.42 23.22 2.89
N ILE A 4 17.67 24.23 2.05
CA ILE A 4 17.12 24.26 0.66
C ILE A 4 17.74 23.15 -0.18
N SER A 5 18.98 22.82 0.09
CA SER A 5 19.73 21.76 -0.61
C SER A 5 19.55 20.38 0.03
N ASN A 6 18.71 20.25 1.06
CA ASN A 6 18.48 18.98 1.75
C ASN A 6 17.80 17.97 0.80
N PRO A 7 18.47 16.85 0.45
CA PRO A 7 17.91 15.90 -0.50
C PRO A 7 16.81 15.01 0.10
N TYR A 8 16.71 14.93 1.43
CA TYR A 8 15.77 14.01 2.09
C TYR A 8 14.40 14.65 2.27
N ALA A 9 13.36 13.94 1.83
CA ALA A 9 11.99 14.43 1.84
C ALA A 9 11.05 13.38 2.46
N PRO A 10 10.99 13.27 3.80
CA PRO A 10 10.02 12.42 4.45
C PRO A 10 8.61 12.92 4.15
N GLY A 11 7.73 12.03 3.70
CA GLY A 11 6.35 12.35 3.38
C GLY A 11 5.55 11.11 2.98
N ALA A 12 4.23 11.20 3.09
CA ALA A 12 3.34 10.12 2.66
C ALA A 12 3.33 10.06 1.12
N GLY A 13 3.82 8.95 0.55
CA GLY A 13 3.87 8.77 -0.90
C GLY A 13 4.92 9.62 -1.63
N THR A 14 5.71 10.45 -0.92
CA THR A 14 6.77 11.26 -1.53
C THR A 14 7.88 10.34 -2.04
N PRO A 15 8.24 10.40 -3.34
CA PRO A 15 9.35 9.63 -3.87
C PRO A 15 10.67 10.00 -3.17
N PRO A 16 11.40 9.03 -2.61
CA PRO A 16 12.71 9.31 -2.04
C PRO A 16 13.71 9.65 -3.16
N PRO A 17 14.76 10.39 -2.86
CA PRO A 17 15.78 10.72 -3.84
C PRO A 17 16.53 9.49 -4.38
N GLU A 18 16.52 8.40 -3.64
CA GLU A 18 17.06 7.10 -4.04
C GLU A 18 16.15 5.97 -3.61
N LEU A 19 15.61 5.22 -4.57
CA LEU A 19 14.77 4.03 -4.35
C LEU A 19 15.66 2.77 -4.26
N ALA A 20 16.43 2.68 -3.18
CA ALA A 20 17.43 1.63 -2.99
C ALA A 20 16.80 0.26 -2.65
N GLY A 21 17.41 -0.83 -3.15
CA GLY A 21 17.12 -2.20 -2.72
C GLY A 21 15.73 -2.72 -3.07
N ARG A 22 15.15 -2.25 -4.17
CA ARG A 22 13.84 -2.67 -4.66
C ARG A 22 13.86 -3.14 -6.13
N ASP A 23 15.03 -3.34 -6.70
CA ASP A 23 15.19 -3.67 -8.12
C ASP A 23 14.60 -5.03 -8.45
N ASP A 24 14.77 -6.05 -7.59
CA ASP A 24 14.25 -7.40 -7.80
C ASP A 24 12.71 -7.41 -7.90
N ILE A 25 12.02 -6.68 -7.01
CA ILE A 25 10.56 -6.61 -7.06
C ILE A 25 10.08 -5.81 -8.27
N ARG A 26 10.78 -4.73 -8.63
CA ARG A 26 10.48 -3.95 -9.84
C ARG A 26 10.62 -4.82 -11.09
N GLU A 27 11.69 -5.60 -11.20
CA GLU A 27 11.91 -6.51 -12.32
C GLU A 27 10.85 -7.62 -12.35
N THR A 28 10.48 -8.20 -11.22
CA THR A 28 9.41 -9.20 -11.13
C THR A 28 8.10 -8.66 -11.69
N ILE A 29 7.73 -7.43 -11.31
CA ILE A 29 6.49 -6.80 -11.77
C ILE A 29 6.59 -6.40 -13.25
N ARG A 30 7.75 -5.89 -13.70
CA ARG A 30 7.99 -5.60 -15.11
C ARG A 30 7.80 -6.86 -15.97
N ILE A 31 8.35 -7.99 -15.54
CA ILE A 31 8.16 -9.27 -16.24
C ILE A 31 6.69 -9.67 -16.25
N ALA A 32 5.98 -9.61 -15.13
CA ALA A 32 4.57 -9.97 -15.04
C ALA A 32 3.70 -9.11 -15.97
N THR A 33 3.91 -7.78 -15.98
CA THR A 33 3.16 -6.84 -16.81
C THR A 33 3.44 -7.06 -18.31
N GLU A 34 4.69 -7.29 -18.71
CA GLU A 34 5.07 -7.57 -20.10
C GLU A 34 4.54 -8.93 -20.58
N ARG A 35 4.55 -9.96 -19.74
CA ARG A 35 3.92 -11.24 -20.05
C ARG A 35 2.41 -11.08 -20.28
N THR A 36 1.75 -10.32 -19.41
CA THR A 36 0.31 -10.02 -19.55
C THR A 36 0.04 -9.29 -20.87
N ARG A 37 0.84 -8.28 -21.24
CA ARG A 37 0.72 -7.57 -22.52
C ARG A 37 0.82 -8.49 -23.73
N LYS A 38 1.66 -9.52 -23.64
CA LYS A 38 1.84 -10.53 -24.69
C LYS A 38 0.80 -11.66 -24.66
N GLY A 39 -0.22 -11.59 -23.80
CA GLY A 39 -1.22 -12.65 -23.61
C GLY A 39 -0.65 -13.94 -23.00
N LEU A 40 0.52 -13.86 -22.35
CA LEU A 40 1.15 -14.98 -21.66
C LEU A 40 0.68 -15.03 -20.20
N PRO A 41 0.50 -16.23 -19.63
CA PRO A 41 0.11 -16.37 -18.23
C PRO A 41 1.10 -15.66 -17.29
N ALA A 42 0.56 -14.81 -16.42
CA ALA A 42 1.28 -14.16 -15.32
C ALA A 42 0.34 -14.04 -14.13
N LYS A 43 0.89 -14.14 -12.93
CA LYS A 43 0.13 -13.86 -11.71
C LYS A 43 0.07 -12.35 -11.48
N SER A 44 -1.05 -11.90 -10.93
CA SER A 44 -1.14 -10.58 -10.33
C SER A 44 -0.25 -10.50 -9.08
N VAL A 45 0.26 -9.32 -8.75
CA VAL A 45 1.23 -9.15 -7.66
C VAL A 45 0.64 -8.26 -6.57
N LEU A 46 0.65 -8.74 -5.34
CA LEU A 46 0.16 -8.02 -4.17
C LEU A 46 1.30 -7.83 -3.16
N MET A 47 1.88 -6.64 -3.14
CA MET A 47 2.92 -6.28 -2.17
C MET A 47 2.31 -6.15 -0.78
N VAL A 48 2.82 -6.94 0.17
CA VAL A 48 2.38 -6.90 1.56
C VAL A 48 3.50 -6.41 2.46
N GLY A 49 3.18 -5.56 3.42
CA GLY A 49 4.20 -5.04 4.34
C GLY A 49 3.64 -4.01 5.31
N LEU A 50 4.41 -3.72 6.35
CA LEU A 50 4.06 -2.77 7.38
C LEU A 50 4.00 -1.33 6.83
N ARG A 51 3.51 -0.40 7.64
CA ARG A 51 3.47 1.02 7.27
C ARG A 51 4.88 1.61 7.23
N GLY A 52 5.13 2.52 6.28
CA GLY A 52 6.42 3.20 6.15
C GLY A 52 7.53 2.43 5.44
N VAL A 53 7.27 1.22 4.91
CA VAL A 53 8.24 0.42 4.12
C VAL A 53 8.34 0.84 2.64
N GLY A 54 7.56 1.85 2.22
CA GLY A 54 7.64 2.41 0.87
C GLY A 54 6.77 1.73 -0.19
N LYS A 55 5.70 1.01 0.19
CA LYS A 55 4.81 0.32 -0.78
C LYS A 55 4.17 1.27 -1.80
N THR A 56 3.59 2.38 -1.34
CA THR A 56 2.97 3.40 -2.21
C THR A 56 3.94 3.96 -3.23
N VAL A 57 5.13 4.35 -2.77
CA VAL A 57 6.19 4.89 -3.64
C VAL A 57 6.63 3.87 -4.68
N LEU A 58 6.78 2.61 -4.27
CA LEU A 58 7.15 1.52 -5.16
C LEU A 58 6.05 1.24 -6.18
N LEU A 59 4.78 1.26 -5.75
CA LEU A 59 3.62 1.07 -6.61
C LEU A 59 3.54 2.16 -7.70
N ASP A 60 3.72 3.42 -7.31
CA ASP A 60 3.70 4.55 -8.24
C ASP A 60 4.89 4.49 -9.22
N ARG A 61 6.09 4.13 -8.75
CA ARG A 61 7.24 3.94 -9.62
C ARG A 61 7.03 2.85 -10.67
N MET A 62 6.44 1.72 -10.28
CA MET A 62 6.15 0.62 -11.21
C MET A 62 5.05 0.98 -12.20
N ARG A 63 4.08 1.81 -11.78
CA ARG A 63 3.09 2.39 -12.70
C ARG A 63 3.78 3.26 -13.75
N ASP A 64 4.66 4.16 -13.32
CA ASP A 64 5.39 5.05 -14.24
C ASP A 64 6.27 4.25 -15.21
N ASP A 65 6.94 3.19 -14.72
CA ASP A 65 7.71 2.26 -15.56
C ASP A 65 6.81 1.57 -16.61
N ALA A 66 5.58 1.14 -16.25
CA ALA A 66 4.62 0.53 -17.16
C ALA A 66 4.08 1.53 -18.21
N GLU A 67 3.75 2.75 -17.78
CA GLU A 67 3.31 3.83 -18.69
C GLU A 67 4.40 4.21 -19.69
N ALA A 68 5.66 4.30 -19.25
CA ALA A 68 6.81 4.54 -20.12
C ALA A 68 7.00 3.41 -21.16
N ALA A 69 6.60 2.17 -20.84
CA ALA A 69 6.58 1.05 -21.77
C ALA A 69 5.34 1.01 -22.68
N GLY A 70 4.45 2.02 -22.65
CA GLY A 70 3.25 2.13 -23.46
C GLY A 70 2.10 1.22 -22.99
N ILE A 71 2.11 0.80 -21.74
CA ILE A 71 1.04 0.02 -21.11
C ILE A 71 0.01 0.99 -20.50
N HIS A 72 -1.28 0.72 -20.69
CA HIS A 72 -2.33 1.50 -20.04
C HIS A 72 -2.45 1.12 -18.58
N THR A 73 -2.52 2.12 -17.72
CA THR A 73 -2.63 1.94 -16.26
C THR A 73 -3.83 2.66 -15.71
N ILE A 74 -4.37 2.16 -14.62
CA ILE A 74 -5.25 2.90 -13.72
C ILE A 74 -4.64 2.87 -12.32
N ARG A 75 -4.81 3.97 -11.56
CA ARG A 75 -4.32 4.12 -10.20
C ARG A 75 -5.49 4.33 -9.25
N ILE A 76 -5.60 3.46 -8.26
CA ILE A 76 -6.64 3.50 -7.23
C ILE A 76 -5.97 3.46 -5.86
N GLU A 77 -6.38 4.32 -4.98
CA GLU A 77 -6.17 4.19 -3.54
C GLU A 77 -7.52 3.85 -2.91
N ALA A 78 -7.59 2.78 -2.15
CA ALA A 78 -8.83 2.34 -1.51
C ALA A 78 -8.93 2.94 -0.10
N PRO A 79 -9.61 4.07 0.09
CA PRO A 79 -9.83 4.65 1.41
C PRO A 79 -10.87 3.85 2.19
N GLU A 80 -10.87 4.01 3.50
CA GLU A 80 -11.95 3.49 4.35
C GLU A 80 -13.31 4.07 3.90
N GLY A 81 -14.32 3.20 3.75
CA GLY A 81 -15.72 3.60 3.55
C GLY A 81 -16.12 3.96 2.11
N ARG A 82 -15.23 3.83 1.12
CA ARG A 82 -15.62 3.94 -0.30
C ARG A 82 -15.69 2.57 -0.98
N SER A 83 -16.67 2.42 -1.85
CA SER A 83 -16.86 1.17 -2.58
C SER A 83 -15.84 1.02 -3.72
N LEU A 84 -15.39 -0.23 -3.97
CA LEU A 84 -14.51 -0.53 -5.12
C LEU A 84 -15.14 -0.14 -6.46
N PRO A 85 -16.45 -0.39 -6.72
CA PRO A 85 -17.10 0.07 -7.94
C PRO A 85 -16.98 1.57 -8.17
N ALA A 86 -17.20 2.38 -7.13
CA ALA A 86 -17.09 3.84 -7.23
C ALA A 86 -15.66 4.32 -7.54
N LEU A 87 -14.66 3.58 -7.06
CA LEU A 87 -13.25 3.90 -7.31
C LEU A 87 -12.80 3.47 -8.72
N ILE A 88 -13.26 2.31 -9.18
CA ILE A 88 -12.75 1.71 -10.42
C ILE A 88 -13.45 2.28 -11.67
N ALA A 89 -14.73 2.59 -11.59
CA ALA A 89 -15.53 2.99 -12.74
C ALA A 89 -15.02 4.28 -13.43
N PRO A 90 -14.68 5.38 -12.74
CA PRO A 90 -14.12 6.57 -13.38
C PRO A 90 -12.78 6.31 -14.06
N GLN A 91 -11.95 5.46 -13.46
CA GLN A 91 -10.63 5.11 -13.99
C GLN A 91 -10.74 4.24 -15.25
N LEU A 92 -11.65 3.27 -15.25
CA LEU A 92 -11.93 2.44 -16.43
C LEU A 92 -12.50 3.28 -17.59
N ARG A 93 -13.34 4.30 -17.29
CA ARG A 93 -13.82 5.23 -18.29
C ARG A 93 -12.65 5.92 -19.00
N LEU A 94 -11.72 6.47 -18.25
CA LEU A 94 -10.54 7.15 -18.81
C LEU A 94 -9.68 6.19 -19.64
N ALA A 95 -9.47 4.96 -19.16
CA ALA A 95 -8.71 3.94 -19.88
C ALA A 95 -9.41 3.57 -21.21
N LEU A 96 -10.72 3.36 -21.21
CA LEU A 96 -11.51 3.05 -22.40
C LEU A 96 -11.53 4.20 -23.41
N LEU A 97 -11.63 5.45 -22.95
CA LEU A 97 -11.52 6.63 -23.81
C LEU A 97 -10.13 6.75 -24.45
N ARG A 98 -9.06 6.39 -23.75
CA ARG A 98 -7.72 6.33 -24.34
C ARG A 98 -7.62 5.23 -25.39
N LEU A 99 -8.14 4.04 -25.09
CA LEU A 99 -8.18 2.91 -26.01
C LEU A 99 -9.02 3.22 -27.28
N SER A 100 -10.10 3.99 -27.15
CA SER A 100 -10.96 4.36 -28.29
C SER A 100 -10.28 5.27 -29.32
N ARG A 101 -9.14 5.87 -29.00
CA ARG A 101 -8.31 6.64 -29.94
C ARG A 101 -7.52 5.73 -30.89
N ASN A 102 -7.37 4.44 -30.56
CA ASN A 102 -6.75 3.47 -31.44
C ASN A 102 -7.80 2.93 -32.42
N GLU A 103 -7.64 3.20 -33.71
CA GLU A 103 -8.61 2.80 -34.73
C GLU A 103 -8.92 1.29 -34.76
N LYS A 104 -7.92 0.45 -34.41
CA LYS A 104 -8.12 -1.02 -34.34
C LYS A 104 -8.98 -1.45 -33.17
N ALA A 105 -8.97 -0.70 -32.07
CA ALA A 105 -9.66 -1.03 -30.83
C ALA A 105 -10.93 -0.21 -30.58
N LYS A 106 -11.22 0.77 -31.43
CA LYS A 106 -12.27 1.79 -31.26
C LYS A 106 -13.65 1.20 -30.95
N ASP A 107 -14.08 0.22 -31.74
CA ASP A 107 -15.40 -0.38 -31.57
C ASP A 107 -15.49 -1.22 -30.27
N LEU A 108 -14.45 -1.97 -29.94
CA LEU A 108 -14.38 -2.71 -28.68
C LEU A 108 -14.29 -1.78 -27.46
N ALA A 109 -13.55 -0.69 -27.56
CA ALA A 109 -13.49 0.32 -26.51
C ALA A 109 -14.83 1.02 -26.32
N ARG A 110 -15.57 1.34 -27.39
CA ARG A 110 -16.94 1.85 -27.32
C ARG A 110 -17.92 0.87 -26.69
N ARG A 111 -17.80 -0.43 -27.03
CA ARG A 111 -18.58 -1.47 -26.36
C ARG A 111 -18.23 -1.57 -24.87
N GLY A 112 -16.95 -1.44 -24.51
CA GLY A 112 -16.51 -1.34 -23.12
C GLY A 112 -17.11 -0.14 -22.38
N LEU A 113 -17.26 1.02 -23.03
CA LEU A 113 -17.94 2.19 -22.45
C LEU A 113 -19.44 1.94 -22.24
N LYS A 114 -20.11 1.21 -23.11
CA LYS A 114 -21.51 0.79 -22.90
C LYS A 114 -21.64 -0.22 -21.75
N ALA A 115 -20.70 -1.18 -21.64
CA ALA A 115 -20.61 -2.08 -20.49
C ALA A 115 -20.42 -1.33 -19.18
N LEU A 116 -19.56 -0.32 -19.17
CA LEU A 116 -19.35 0.55 -18.01
C LEU A 116 -20.61 1.34 -17.66
N ALA A 117 -21.39 1.78 -18.64
CA ALA A 117 -22.67 2.44 -18.43
C ALA A 117 -23.69 1.50 -17.76
N GLY A 118 -23.79 0.26 -18.24
CA GLY A 118 -24.60 -0.80 -17.61
C GLY A 118 -24.17 -1.06 -16.18
N PHE A 119 -22.88 -1.29 -15.96
CA PHE A 119 -22.27 -1.52 -14.66
C PHE A 119 -22.61 -0.39 -13.65
N ALA A 120 -22.38 0.86 -14.04
CA ALA A 120 -22.64 1.99 -13.17
C ALA A 120 -24.14 2.15 -12.85
N SER A 121 -25.00 1.97 -13.86
CA SER A 121 -26.45 2.09 -13.69
C SER A 121 -27.04 0.98 -12.81
N ALA A 122 -26.63 -0.27 -13.04
CA ALA A 122 -27.14 -1.43 -12.30
C ALA A 122 -26.70 -1.45 -10.84
N LEU A 123 -25.49 -0.97 -10.53
CA LEU A 123 -24.92 -0.98 -9.19
C LEU A 123 -25.15 0.30 -8.39
N LYS A 124 -25.64 1.38 -9.02
CA LYS A 124 -25.87 2.68 -8.35
C LYS A 124 -26.81 2.58 -7.16
N VAL A 125 -27.81 1.71 -7.21
CA VAL A 125 -28.77 1.49 -6.11
C VAL A 125 -28.09 0.84 -4.91
N LYS A 126 -27.10 -0.02 -5.13
CA LYS A 126 -26.39 -0.73 -4.07
C LYS A 126 -25.17 0.06 -3.55
N TYR A 127 -24.56 0.85 -4.41
CA TYR A 127 -23.37 1.65 -4.13
C TYR A 127 -23.68 3.09 -4.54
N GLU A 128 -24.25 3.84 -3.63
CA GLU A 128 -24.71 5.22 -3.86
C GLU A 128 -23.57 6.19 -4.23
N ASP A 129 -22.34 5.83 -3.92
CA ASP A 129 -21.12 6.60 -4.18
C ASP A 129 -20.57 6.45 -5.63
N ILE A 130 -21.26 5.70 -6.52
CA ILE A 130 -20.87 5.61 -7.93
C ILE A 130 -21.29 6.87 -8.68
N GLU A 131 -20.31 7.70 -9.01
CA GLU A 131 -20.48 8.89 -9.83
C GLU A 131 -19.63 8.76 -11.12
N VAL A 132 -20.28 8.47 -12.24
CA VAL A 132 -19.62 8.42 -13.54
C VAL A 132 -20.45 9.20 -14.54
N GLY A 133 -19.88 10.26 -15.13
CA GLY A 133 -20.48 10.95 -16.27
C GLY A 133 -20.43 10.03 -17.48
N LEU A 134 -21.58 9.52 -17.90
CA LEU A 134 -21.70 8.55 -18.99
C LEU A 134 -22.40 9.23 -20.18
N ASP A 135 -21.65 9.41 -21.26
CA ASP A 135 -22.16 9.90 -22.54
C ASP A 135 -22.58 8.74 -23.47
N PHE A 136 -22.71 7.52 -22.91
CA PHE A 136 -23.01 6.30 -23.67
C PHE A 136 -24.23 5.62 -23.06
N GLU A 137 -25.16 5.21 -23.93
CA GLU A 137 -26.29 4.38 -23.51
C GLU A 137 -25.81 2.94 -23.19
N PRO A 138 -26.29 2.32 -22.09
CA PRO A 138 -26.01 0.93 -21.80
C PRO A 138 -26.41 0.00 -22.95
N GLU A 139 -25.65 -1.07 -23.16
CA GLU A 139 -26.04 -2.17 -24.04
C GLU A 139 -26.75 -3.22 -23.18
N PRO A 140 -28.07 -3.44 -23.36
CA PRO A 140 -28.82 -4.36 -22.53
C PRO A 140 -28.21 -5.77 -22.50
N GLY A 141 -28.10 -6.36 -21.30
CA GLY A 141 -27.47 -7.66 -21.10
C GLY A 141 -25.94 -7.64 -21.05
N LEU A 142 -25.32 -6.46 -20.92
CA LEU A 142 -23.87 -6.32 -20.82
C LEU A 142 -23.50 -5.57 -19.54
N ALA A 143 -23.03 -6.31 -18.52
CA ALA A 143 -22.63 -5.81 -17.20
C ALA A 143 -23.73 -4.98 -16.48
N ASP A 144 -24.99 -5.36 -16.63
CA ASP A 144 -26.15 -4.63 -16.14
C ASP A 144 -27.08 -5.47 -15.24
N ASN A 145 -26.56 -6.53 -14.65
CA ASN A 145 -27.31 -7.54 -13.90
C ASN A 145 -27.58 -7.12 -12.43
N GLY A 146 -26.83 -6.15 -11.91
CA GLY A 146 -26.88 -5.71 -10.51
C GLY A 146 -26.11 -6.62 -9.53
N ASP A 147 -25.47 -7.67 -10.03
CA ASP A 147 -24.52 -8.50 -9.29
C ASP A 147 -23.09 -8.05 -9.54
N LEU A 148 -22.42 -7.57 -8.48
CA LEU A 148 -21.07 -7.00 -8.61
C LEU A 148 -20.06 -8.00 -9.18
N GLU A 149 -20.14 -9.28 -8.79
CA GLU A 149 -19.17 -10.29 -9.23
C GLU A 149 -19.32 -10.59 -10.73
N HIS A 150 -20.57 -10.69 -11.18
CA HIS A 150 -20.90 -10.91 -12.58
C HIS A 150 -20.56 -9.69 -13.45
N ASP A 151 -21.05 -8.51 -13.04
CA ASP A 151 -20.93 -7.29 -13.83
C ASP A 151 -19.49 -6.80 -13.94
N LEU A 152 -18.69 -6.92 -12.87
CA LEU A 152 -17.26 -6.57 -12.89
C LEU A 152 -16.48 -7.53 -13.81
N GLN A 153 -16.85 -8.81 -13.84
CA GLN A 153 -16.24 -9.78 -14.72
C GLN A 153 -16.48 -9.41 -16.19
N GLU A 154 -17.72 -9.14 -16.58
CA GLU A 154 -18.07 -8.75 -17.96
C GLU A 154 -17.40 -7.43 -18.35
N LEU A 155 -17.39 -6.45 -17.45
CA LEU A 155 -16.73 -5.18 -17.68
C LEU A 155 -15.23 -5.34 -17.92
N LEU A 156 -14.51 -6.11 -17.08
CA LEU A 156 -13.08 -6.33 -17.27
C LEU A 156 -12.78 -7.19 -18.52
N GLU A 157 -13.67 -8.09 -18.90
CA GLU A 157 -13.55 -8.81 -20.18
C GLU A 157 -13.67 -7.86 -21.39
N ALA A 158 -14.65 -6.94 -21.38
CA ALA A 158 -14.81 -5.95 -22.45
C ALA A 158 -13.61 -5.01 -22.55
N VAL A 159 -13.09 -4.54 -21.42
CA VAL A 159 -11.88 -3.71 -21.36
C VAL A 159 -10.64 -4.48 -21.83
N GLY A 160 -10.49 -5.73 -21.41
CA GLY A 160 -9.39 -6.59 -21.81
C GLY A 160 -9.39 -6.88 -23.30
N ALA A 161 -10.56 -7.12 -23.91
CA ALA A 161 -10.68 -7.30 -25.35
C ALA A 161 -10.27 -6.04 -26.12
N ALA A 162 -10.64 -4.84 -25.65
CA ALA A 162 -10.23 -3.58 -26.25
C ALA A 162 -8.70 -3.38 -26.12
N ALA A 163 -8.11 -3.65 -24.96
CA ALA A 163 -6.67 -3.56 -24.73
C ALA A 163 -5.89 -4.55 -25.63
N GLN A 164 -6.36 -5.79 -25.74
CA GLN A 164 -5.77 -6.81 -26.63
C GLN A 164 -5.77 -6.36 -28.08
N ARG A 165 -6.89 -5.81 -28.54
CA ARG A 165 -7.00 -5.33 -29.92
C ARG A 165 -6.12 -4.11 -30.18
N ALA A 166 -5.89 -3.29 -29.15
CA ALA A 166 -4.96 -2.16 -29.22
C ALA A 166 -3.48 -2.57 -29.18
N GLY A 167 -3.17 -3.85 -28.90
CA GLY A 167 -1.80 -4.34 -28.75
C GLY A 167 -1.12 -3.90 -27.44
N THR A 168 -1.91 -3.59 -26.42
CA THR A 168 -1.45 -3.16 -25.10
C THR A 168 -2.05 -4.02 -23.98
N ALA A 169 -1.83 -3.62 -22.72
CA ALA A 169 -2.47 -4.19 -21.54
C ALA A 169 -3.13 -3.10 -20.71
N LEU A 170 -4.02 -3.50 -19.82
CA LEU A 170 -4.51 -2.67 -18.72
C LEU A 170 -4.02 -3.22 -17.39
N ILE A 171 -3.27 -2.43 -16.64
CA ILE A 171 -2.78 -2.80 -15.33
C ILE A 171 -3.48 -1.94 -14.26
N LEU A 172 -4.11 -2.62 -13.31
CA LEU A 172 -4.74 -1.97 -12.16
C LEU A 172 -3.70 -1.84 -11.05
N PHE A 173 -3.26 -0.62 -10.75
CA PHE A 173 -2.42 -0.30 -9.60
C PHE A 173 -3.31 0.12 -8.44
N VAL A 174 -3.43 -0.74 -7.42
CA VAL A 174 -4.36 -0.53 -6.29
C VAL A 174 -3.61 -0.53 -4.97
N ASP A 175 -3.66 0.60 -4.26
CA ASP A 175 -3.08 0.74 -2.94
C ASP A 175 -4.12 0.53 -1.83
N GLU A 176 -3.64 0.24 -0.63
CA GLU A 176 -4.43 0.08 0.60
C GLU A 176 -5.59 -0.96 0.46
N LEU A 177 -5.37 -2.02 -0.33
CA LEU A 177 -6.37 -3.07 -0.63
C LEU A 177 -7.00 -3.72 0.61
N GLN A 178 -6.38 -3.63 1.78
CA GLN A 178 -6.97 -4.15 3.02
C GLN A 178 -8.22 -3.39 3.48
N TYR A 179 -8.53 -2.23 2.90
CA TYR A 179 -9.75 -1.50 3.21
C TYR A 179 -10.93 -1.86 2.31
N VAL A 180 -10.68 -2.57 1.20
CA VAL A 180 -11.76 -3.07 0.34
C VAL A 180 -12.54 -4.15 1.06
N GLU A 181 -13.86 -4.09 1.02
CA GLU A 181 -14.73 -5.07 1.66
C GLU A 181 -14.60 -6.47 1.03
N GLU A 182 -14.84 -7.51 1.84
CA GLU A 182 -14.65 -8.91 1.41
C GLU A 182 -15.47 -9.30 0.16
N PRO A 183 -16.76 -8.92 0.02
CA PRO A 183 -17.52 -9.20 -1.20
C PRO A 183 -16.95 -8.51 -2.44
N GLN A 184 -16.42 -7.30 -2.28
CA GLN A 184 -15.82 -6.55 -3.38
C GLN A 184 -14.44 -7.11 -3.77
N LEU A 185 -13.65 -7.60 -2.79
CA LEU A 185 -12.43 -8.36 -3.05
C LEU A 185 -12.74 -9.65 -3.80
N ALA A 186 -13.79 -10.38 -3.40
CA ALA A 186 -14.22 -11.59 -4.08
C ALA A 186 -14.57 -11.33 -5.55
N ALA A 187 -15.33 -10.27 -5.82
CA ALA A 187 -15.68 -9.85 -7.17
C ALA A 187 -14.44 -9.52 -8.02
N LEU A 188 -13.49 -8.75 -7.45
CA LEU A 188 -12.23 -8.41 -8.13
C LEU A 188 -11.40 -9.65 -8.45
N ILE A 189 -11.27 -10.59 -7.49
CA ILE A 189 -10.53 -11.85 -7.68
C ILE A 189 -11.16 -12.67 -8.81
N THR A 190 -12.49 -12.82 -8.82
CA THR A 190 -13.21 -13.59 -9.85
C THR A 190 -13.04 -12.94 -11.22
N ALA A 191 -13.17 -11.62 -11.32
CA ALA A 191 -13.01 -10.91 -12.59
C ALA A 191 -11.58 -11.04 -13.15
N LEU A 192 -10.54 -10.90 -12.30
CA LEU A 192 -9.16 -11.13 -12.72
C LEU A 192 -8.87 -12.58 -13.08
N HIS A 193 -9.45 -13.54 -12.37
CA HIS A 193 -9.34 -14.95 -12.73
C HIS A 193 -9.92 -15.22 -14.13
N ARG A 194 -11.09 -14.67 -14.41
CA ARG A 194 -11.75 -14.84 -15.70
C ARG A 194 -10.98 -14.22 -16.85
N THR A 195 -10.45 -12.99 -16.67
CA THR A 195 -9.59 -12.35 -17.68
C THR A 195 -8.33 -13.18 -17.95
N ALA A 196 -7.72 -13.75 -16.90
CA ALA A 196 -6.55 -14.63 -17.03
C ALA A 196 -6.88 -15.94 -17.79
N GLN A 197 -8.03 -16.58 -17.50
CA GLN A 197 -8.49 -17.77 -18.23
C GLN A 197 -8.69 -17.50 -19.72
N ARG A 198 -9.20 -16.31 -20.06
CA ARG A 198 -9.40 -15.86 -21.45
C ARG A 198 -8.14 -15.27 -22.10
N ARG A 199 -7.02 -15.24 -21.37
CA ARG A 199 -5.75 -14.63 -21.82
C ARG A 199 -5.90 -13.17 -22.25
N LEU A 200 -6.84 -12.46 -21.62
CA LEU A 200 -6.99 -11.03 -21.84
C LEU A 200 -5.90 -10.27 -21.08
N PRO A 201 -5.35 -9.20 -21.67
CA PRO A 201 -4.22 -8.49 -21.09
C PRO A 201 -4.64 -7.52 -19.97
N VAL A 202 -5.23 -8.06 -18.91
CA VAL A 202 -5.62 -7.34 -17.71
C VAL A 202 -4.98 -8.02 -16.51
N THR A 203 -4.31 -7.25 -15.65
CA THR A 203 -3.75 -7.76 -14.39
C THR A 203 -3.76 -6.68 -13.32
N LEU A 204 -3.45 -7.08 -12.08
CA LEU A 204 -3.42 -6.20 -10.92
C LEU A 204 -2.03 -6.22 -10.27
N VAL A 205 -1.55 -5.03 -9.94
CA VAL A 205 -0.43 -4.82 -9.04
C VAL A 205 -0.96 -4.05 -7.84
N GLY A 206 -0.98 -4.68 -6.70
CA GLY A 206 -1.58 -4.07 -5.50
C GLY A 206 -0.61 -3.96 -4.34
N ALA A 207 -1.01 -3.16 -3.35
CA ALA A 207 -0.29 -3.01 -2.10
C ALA A 207 -1.25 -2.99 -0.90
N GLY A 208 -0.78 -3.51 0.23
CA GLY A 208 -1.56 -3.50 1.46
C GLY A 208 -0.77 -3.94 2.70
N LEU A 209 -1.46 -3.98 3.82
CA LEU A 209 -0.91 -4.48 5.08
C LEU A 209 -0.81 -6.01 5.08
N PRO A 210 0.00 -6.63 5.94
CA PRO A 210 0.24 -8.07 5.92
C PRO A 210 -1.02 -8.94 6.01
N GLN A 211 -2.08 -8.48 6.70
CA GLN A 211 -3.36 -9.17 6.79
C GLN A 211 -4.09 -9.32 5.44
N LEU A 212 -3.68 -8.60 4.40
CA LEU A 212 -4.28 -8.69 3.07
C LEU A 212 -4.21 -10.11 2.51
N ARG A 213 -3.09 -10.83 2.71
CA ARG A 213 -2.95 -12.24 2.26
C ARG A 213 -4.08 -13.11 2.80
N GLY A 214 -4.35 -13.04 4.12
CA GLY A 214 -5.42 -13.79 4.76
C GLY A 214 -6.82 -13.38 4.26
N ARG A 215 -7.05 -12.09 4.05
CA ARG A 215 -8.32 -11.57 3.51
C ARG A 215 -8.59 -12.04 2.09
N MET A 216 -7.55 -12.07 1.22
CA MET A 216 -7.68 -12.58 -0.13
C MET A 216 -8.04 -14.07 -0.15
N GLY A 217 -7.36 -14.88 0.69
CA GLY A 217 -7.65 -16.32 0.83
C GLY A 217 -9.05 -16.59 1.41
N LYS A 218 -9.54 -15.72 2.30
CA LYS A 218 -10.91 -15.81 2.85
C LYS A 218 -11.96 -15.43 1.81
N ALA A 219 -11.72 -14.39 1.02
CA ALA A 219 -12.63 -13.95 -0.04
C ALA A 219 -12.79 -15.02 -1.13
N LYS A 220 -11.69 -15.65 -1.57
CA LYS A 220 -11.70 -16.78 -2.52
C LYS A 220 -10.54 -17.73 -2.21
N SER A 221 -10.84 -19.01 -1.98
CA SER A 221 -9.85 -20.04 -1.60
C SER A 221 -8.73 -20.25 -2.62
N TYR A 222 -8.98 -19.95 -3.90
CA TYR A 222 -8.00 -20.09 -4.97
C TYR A 222 -7.14 -18.84 -5.20
N ALA A 223 -7.30 -17.77 -4.41
CA ALA A 223 -6.54 -16.54 -4.57
C ALA A 223 -5.02 -16.76 -4.49
N GLU A 224 -4.55 -17.69 -3.65
CA GLU A 224 -3.13 -18.04 -3.54
C GLU A 224 -2.48 -18.50 -4.86
N ARG A 225 -3.29 -19.05 -5.78
CA ARG A 225 -2.82 -19.51 -7.10
C ARG A 225 -2.81 -18.39 -8.14
N LEU A 226 -3.60 -17.33 -7.92
CA LEU A 226 -3.74 -16.20 -8.83
C LEU A 226 -2.77 -15.06 -8.52
N PHE A 227 -2.32 -14.96 -7.27
CA PHE A 227 -1.51 -13.86 -6.80
C PHE A 227 -0.16 -14.33 -6.27
N ASP A 228 0.87 -13.52 -6.51
CA ASP A 228 2.12 -13.55 -5.77
C ASP A 228 2.08 -12.47 -4.68
N PHE A 229 2.58 -12.81 -3.49
CA PHE A 229 2.55 -11.93 -2.32
C PHE A 229 3.96 -11.60 -1.85
N PRO A 230 4.74 -10.81 -2.60
CA PRO A 230 6.05 -10.40 -2.13
C PRO A 230 5.93 -9.54 -0.87
N GLU A 231 6.76 -9.85 0.12
CA GLU A 231 6.84 -9.10 1.35
C GLU A 231 7.78 -7.91 1.19
N ILE A 232 7.27 -6.72 1.49
CA ILE A 232 8.03 -5.47 1.48
C ILE A 232 8.32 -5.09 2.93
N GLY A 233 9.56 -5.30 3.33
CA GLY A 233 10.05 -5.02 4.68
C GLY A 233 11.06 -3.86 4.72
N PRO A 234 11.80 -3.74 5.84
CA PRO A 234 12.94 -2.83 5.95
C PRO A 234 13.94 -3.06 4.81
N LEU A 235 14.77 -2.08 4.52
CA LEU A 235 15.86 -2.25 3.57
C LEU A 235 16.95 -3.16 4.16
N SER A 236 17.71 -3.82 3.29
CA SER A 236 18.96 -4.44 3.73
C SER A 236 19.92 -3.34 4.24
N PRO A 237 20.84 -3.66 5.15
CA PRO A 237 21.81 -2.66 5.64
C PRO A 237 22.58 -1.97 4.50
N ALA A 238 22.93 -2.68 3.45
CA ALA A 238 23.60 -2.11 2.29
C ALA A 238 22.72 -1.13 1.52
N ALA A 239 21.46 -1.49 1.26
CA ALA A 239 20.50 -0.62 0.60
C ALA A 239 20.15 0.61 1.47
N ALA A 240 20.02 0.44 2.78
CA ALA A 240 19.79 1.54 3.72
C ALA A 240 20.96 2.55 3.74
N LYS A 241 22.21 2.06 3.71
CA LYS A 241 23.39 2.95 3.54
C LYS A 241 23.33 3.71 2.23
N THR A 242 23.01 3.03 1.13
CA THR A 242 22.86 3.67 -0.19
C THR A 242 21.79 4.73 -0.18
N ALA A 243 20.62 4.46 0.46
CA ALA A 243 19.50 5.39 0.57
C ALA A 243 19.85 6.69 1.31
N ILE A 244 20.86 6.65 2.20
CA ILE A 244 21.38 7.83 2.91
C ILE A 244 22.61 8.43 2.18
N ALA A 245 23.59 7.62 1.83
CA ALA A 245 24.86 8.15 1.34
C ALA A 245 24.77 8.72 -0.09
N LYS A 246 24.01 8.08 -0.98
CA LYS A 246 23.94 8.49 -2.40
C LYS A 246 23.29 9.86 -2.60
N PRO A 247 22.13 10.19 -1.98
CA PRO A 247 21.57 11.53 -2.07
C PRO A 247 22.48 12.63 -1.52
N ALA A 248 23.15 12.37 -0.39
CA ALA A 248 24.13 13.30 0.16
C ALA A 248 25.31 13.53 -0.80
N ALA A 249 25.82 12.46 -1.41
CA ALA A 249 26.92 12.53 -2.35
C ALA A 249 26.58 13.35 -3.61
N VAL A 250 25.36 13.27 -4.12
CA VAL A 250 24.86 14.14 -5.21
C VAL A 250 24.98 15.61 -4.83
N GLN A 251 24.77 15.96 -3.57
CA GLN A 251 24.95 17.30 -3.02
C GLN A 251 26.40 17.57 -2.55
N LYS A 252 27.38 16.73 -2.96
CA LYS A 252 28.79 16.82 -2.58
C LYS A 252 29.06 16.75 -1.07
N VAL A 253 28.16 16.12 -0.33
CA VAL A 253 28.27 15.90 1.12
C VAL A 253 28.59 14.43 1.38
N LYS A 254 29.64 14.20 2.21
CA LYS A 254 30.02 12.86 2.67
C LYS A 254 29.38 12.56 4.01
N VAL A 255 28.89 11.35 4.18
CA VAL A 255 28.44 10.82 5.48
C VAL A 255 29.45 9.77 5.93
N VAL A 256 30.02 9.90 7.12
CA VAL A 256 31.01 8.93 7.61
C VAL A 256 30.33 7.62 8.01
N GLU A 257 31.08 6.53 7.99
CA GLU A 257 30.57 5.17 8.22
C GLU A 257 29.88 5.01 9.59
N ASP A 258 30.46 5.59 10.65
CA ASP A 258 29.87 5.54 11.99
C ASP A 258 28.54 6.30 12.10
N ALA A 259 28.38 7.39 11.33
CA ALA A 259 27.11 8.11 11.23
C ALA A 259 26.05 7.25 10.53
N LEU A 260 26.41 6.62 9.39
CA LEU A 260 25.54 5.70 8.68
C LEU A 260 25.08 4.56 9.59
N ASN A 261 26.01 3.89 10.25
CA ASN A 261 25.70 2.77 11.15
C ASN A 261 24.77 3.20 12.31
N LEU A 262 24.95 4.40 12.84
CA LEU A 262 24.05 4.93 13.88
C LEU A 262 22.64 5.21 13.34
N ILE A 263 22.52 5.80 12.15
CA ILE A 263 21.21 6.02 11.48
C ILE A 263 20.51 4.68 11.27
N LEU A 264 21.18 3.68 10.72
CA LEU A 264 20.62 2.35 10.49
C LEU A 264 20.11 1.70 11.78
N LYS A 265 20.91 1.81 12.86
CA LYS A 265 20.51 1.30 14.18
C LYS A 265 19.26 2.01 14.71
N LYS A 266 19.17 3.33 14.60
CA LYS A 266 18.05 4.13 15.10
C LYS A 266 16.76 3.94 14.29
N THR A 267 16.89 3.69 13.00
CA THR A 267 15.76 3.58 12.06
C THR A 267 15.34 2.14 11.80
N HIS A 268 16.08 1.14 12.29
CA HIS A 268 15.90 -0.26 11.93
C HIS A 268 15.81 -0.49 10.41
N CYS A 269 16.53 0.35 9.64
CA CYS A 269 16.53 0.35 8.16
C CYS A 269 15.14 0.59 7.52
N TYR A 270 14.17 1.13 8.25
CA TYR A 270 12.85 1.47 7.68
C TYR A 270 12.93 2.69 6.77
N PRO A 271 12.47 2.60 5.52
CA PRO A 271 12.59 3.66 4.53
C PRO A 271 12.10 5.03 4.99
N TYR A 272 10.91 5.09 5.61
CA TYR A 272 10.35 6.35 6.09
C TYR A 272 11.24 6.99 7.17
N PHE A 273 11.72 6.18 8.13
CA PHE A 273 12.58 6.69 9.20
C PHE A 273 13.96 7.07 8.70
N LEU A 274 14.49 6.37 7.69
CA LEU A 274 15.75 6.77 7.03
C LEU A 274 15.63 8.19 6.45
N GLN A 275 14.52 8.53 5.81
CA GLN A 275 14.29 9.88 5.29
C GLN A 275 14.19 10.92 6.43
N GLU A 276 13.51 10.60 7.53
CA GLU A 276 13.43 11.50 8.69
C GLU A 276 14.79 11.73 9.31
N TRP A 277 15.57 10.68 9.60
CA TRP A 277 16.93 10.85 10.12
C TRP A 277 17.86 11.54 9.14
N GLY A 278 17.76 11.23 7.86
CA GLY A 278 18.52 11.92 6.80
C GLY A 278 18.26 13.42 6.82
N LYS A 279 16.98 13.82 6.80
CA LYS A 279 16.54 15.22 6.83
C LYS A 279 17.07 15.96 8.07
N HIS A 280 16.79 15.44 9.24
CA HIS A 280 17.19 16.11 10.49
C HIS A 280 18.70 16.13 10.71
N THR A 281 19.40 15.08 10.25
CA THR A 281 20.86 15.05 10.31
C THR A 281 21.49 16.09 9.39
N TRP A 282 20.96 16.23 8.17
CA TRP A 282 21.38 17.26 7.23
C TRP A 282 21.20 18.66 7.83
N ASP A 283 19.99 18.96 8.35
CA ASP A 283 19.65 20.27 8.91
C ASP A 283 20.50 20.62 10.15
N THR A 284 20.92 19.60 10.91
CA THR A 284 21.73 19.76 12.13
C THR A 284 23.24 19.88 11.87
N ALA A 285 23.73 19.24 10.81
CA ALA A 285 25.15 19.24 10.49
C ALA A 285 25.59 20.62 9.96
N VAL A 286 26.75 21.10 10.45
CA VAL A 286 27.28 22.41 10.07
C VAL A 286 27.98 22.35 8.70
N SER A 287 28.73 21.27 8.45
CA SER A 287 29.53 21.09 7.23
C SER A 287 29.72 19.60 6.88
N SER A 288 30.25 19.33 5.70
CA SER A 288 30.72 17.99 5.30
C SER A 288 32.10 17.72 5.95
N PRO A 289 32.36 16.48 6.39
CA PRO A 289 31.45 15.32 6.39
C PRO A 289 30.45 15.34 7.54
N ILE A 290 29.27 14.73 7.30
CA ILE A 290 28.32 14.44 8.38
C ILE A 290 28.89 13.37 9.29
N THR A 291 28.95 13.65 10.59
CA THR A 291 29.58 12.81 11.62
C THR A 291 28.54 12.12 12.52
N ARG A 292 29.01 11.13 13.29
CA ARG A 292 28.20 10.48 14.32
C ARG A 292 27.60 11.47 15.32
N LYS A 293 28.35 12.51 15.72
CA LYS A 293 27.89 13.56 16.65
C LYS A 293 26.72 14.36 16.04
N ASP A 294 26.72 14.58 14.73
CA ASP A 294 25.61 15.26 14.05
C ASP A 294 24.34 14.42 14.11
N VAL A 295 24.45 13.10 13.90
CA VAL A 295 23.32 12.15 14.02
C VAL A 295 22.79 12.09 15.46
N GLU A 296 23.69 12.06 16.46
CA GLU A 296 23.30 12.04 17.89
C GLU A 296 22.49 13.30 18.25
N ARG A 297 22.94 14.47 17.80
CA ARG A 297 22.23 15.76 18.00
C ARG A 297 20.90 15.78 17.27
N ALA A 298 20.87 15.32 16.03
CA ALA A 298 19.67 15.31 15.18
C ALA A 298 18.60 14.32 15.67
N SER A 299 19.01 13.23 16.33
CA SER A 299 18.10 12.15 16.73
C SER A 299 16.95 12.62 17.61
N LYS A 300 17.18 13.61 18.48
CA LYS A 300 16.12 14.17 19.33
C LYS A 300 15.05 14.88 18.50
N ALA A 301 15.46 15.67 17.51
CA ALA A 301 14.54 16.34 16.60
C ALA A 301 13.80 15.37 15.68
N ALA A 302 14.50 14.34 15.17
CA ALA A 302 13.89 13.31 14.33
C ALA A 302 12.82 12.52 15.10
N VAL A 303 13.07 12.12 16.34
CA VAL A 303 12.07 11.45 17.19
C VAL A 303 10.88 12.37 17.47
N ALA A 304 11.12 13.64 17.83
CA ALA A 304 10.04 14.60 18.07
C ALA A 304 9.16 14.80 16.81
N ALA A 305 9.77 14.90 15.64
CA ALA A 305 9.04 15.03 14.38
C ALA A 305 8.18 13.78 14.07
N LEU A 306 8.72 12.58 14.32
CA LEU A 306 7.94 11.33 14.18
C LEU A 306 6.79 11.25 15.19
N ASP A 307 7.04 11.65 16.44
CA ASP A 307 6.01 11.66 17.48
C ASP A 307 4.85 12.58 17.09
N GLU A 308 5.13 13.76 16.56
CA GLU A 308 4.12 14.76 16.22
C GLU A 308 3.37 14.42 14.93
N SER A 309 4.06 13.97 13.89
CA SER A 309 3.46 13.78 12.57
C SER A 309 3.02 12.33 12.31
N PHE A 310 3.93 11.37 12.54
CA PHE A 310 3.71 9.98 12.13
C PHE A 310 2.93 9.16 13.15
N PHE A 311 3.23 9.32 14.46
CA PHE A 311 2.60 8.53 15.51
C PHE A 311 1.35 9.19 16.10
N ARG A 312 1.38 10.51 16.39
CA ARG A 312 0.31 11.25 17.04
C ARG A 312 -1.00 11.18 16.25
N VAL A 313 -0.97 11.40 14.94
CA VAL A 313 -2.15 11.35 14.07
C VAL A 313 -2.89 10.02 14.17
N ARG A 314 -2.17 8.92 14.37
CA ARG A 314 -2.76 7.58 14.56
C ARG A 314 -3.29 7.38 15.98
N PHE A 315 -2.53 7.86 16.97
CA PHE A 315 -2.90 7.76 18.38
C PHE A 315 -4.16 8.53 18.71
N ASP A 316 -4.36 9.71 18.13
CA ASP A 316 -5.51 10.58 18.41
C ASP A 316 -6.84 9.99 17.89
N ARG A 317 -6.79 9.09 16.90
CA ARG A 317 -7.96 8.34 16.40
C ARG A 317 -8.38 7.17 17.30
N LEU A 318 -7.67 6.90 18.38
CA LEU A 318 -7.89 5.76 19.26
C LEU A 318 -8.78 6.11 20.44
N THR A 319 -9.65 5.19 20.79
CA THR A 319 -10.43 5.25 22.04
C THR A 319 -9.54 5.01 23.26
N PRO A 320 -9.95 5.43 24.48
CA PRO A 320 -9.17 5.15 25.69
C PRO A 320 -8.85 3.66 25.87
N ALA A 321 -9.79 2.76 25.59
CA ALA A 321 -9.57 1.32 25.69
C ALA A 321 -8.54 0.79 24.69
N GLU A 322 -8.55 1.31 23.47
CA GLU A 322 -7.55 1.00 22.44
C GLU A 322 -6.16 1.50 22.82
N LYS A 323 -6.06 2.71 23.37
CA LYS A 323 -4.79 3.28 23.87
C LYS A 323 -4.21 2.42 24.99
N LYS A 324 -5.04 2.01 25.97
CA LYS A 324 -4.62 1.09 27.04
C LYS A 324 -4.13 -0.25 26.48
N TYR A 325 -4.82 -0.80 25.47
CA TYR A 325 -4.43 -2.05 24.82
C TYR A 325 -3.04 -1.95 24.16
N LEU A 326 -2.82 -0.90 23.36
CA LEU A 326 -1.52 -0.67 22.70
C LEU A 326 -0.42 -0.36 23.71
N ARG A 327 -0.73 0.35 24.80
CA ARG A 327 0.24 0.63 25.86
C ARG A 327 0.65 -0.67 26.59
N ALA A 328 -0.30 -1.57 26.85
CA ALA A 328 -0.01 -2.89 27.40
C ALA A 328 0.86 -3.75 26.47
N MET A 329 0.63 -3.66 25.15
CA MET A 329 1.52 -4.29 24.17
C MET A 329 2.94 -3.72 24.23
N ALA A 330 3.06 -2.39 24.34
CA ALA A 330 4.36 -1.72 24.41
C ALA A 330 5.17 -2.16 25.64
N GLU A 331 4.51 -2.47 26.78
CA GLU A 331 5.16 -3.03 27.96
C GLU A 331 5.83 -4.40 27.74
N LEU A 332 5.37 -5.12 26.72
CA LEU A 332 5.95 -6.40 26.32
C LEU A 332 7.09 -6.25 25.28
N GLY A 333 7.30 -5.02 24.77
CA GLY A 333 8.30 -4.70 23.77
C GLY A 333 7.76 -4.66 22.34
N PRO A 334 8.62 -4.74 21.30
CA PRO A 334 8.20 -4.55 19.90
C PRO A 334 7.32 -5.67 19.32
N GLY A 335 7.27 -6.85 19.93
CA GLY A 335 6.39 -7.97 19.53
C GLY A 335 6.96 -8.88 18.46
N PRO A 336 6.17 -9.87 17.98
CA PRO A 336 4.74 -10.15 18.28
C PRO A 336 4.49 -10.71 19.68
N HIS A 337 3.29 -10.49 20.22
CA HIS A 337 2.89 -10.91 21.55
C HIS A 337 1.66 -11.80 21.53
N ARG A 338 1.56 -12.77 22.43
CA ARG A 338 0.36 -13.57 22.65
C ARG A 338 -0.76 -12.70 23.22
N SER A 339 -1.99 -12.88 22.74
CA SER A 339 -3.16 -12.18 23.29
C SER A 339 -3.35 -12.41 24.80
N GLY A 340 -2.92 -13.59 25.31
CA GLY A 340 -2.91 -13.90 26.74
C GLY A 340 -1.97 -13.02 27.55
N ASP A 341 -0.77 -12.73 27.03
CA ASP A 341 0.22 -11.88 27.72
C ASP A 341 -0.27 -10.44 27.82
N ILE A 342 -0.90 -9.94 26.73
CA ILE A 342 -1.52 -8.63 26.72
C ILE A 342 -2.67 -8.56 27.72
N ALA A 343 -3.51 -9.60 27.80
CA ALA A 343 -4.60 -9.70 28.76
C ALA A 343 -4.11 -9.70 30.21
N THR A 344 -3.02 -10.41 30.48
CA THR A 344 -2.36 -10.42 31.80
C THR A 344 -1.89 -9.02 32.19
N LYS A 345 -1.27 -8.28 31.26
CA LYS A 345 -0.83 -6.89 31.52
C LYS A 345 -2.03 -5.95 31.81
N LEU A 346 -3.16 -6.17 31.14
CA LEU A 346 -4.39 -5.39 31.35
C LEU A 346 -5.23 -5.86 32.54
N LYS A 347 -4.85 -6.95 33.20
CA LYS A 347 -5.63 -7.61 34.27
C LYS A 347 -7.07 -7.91 33.82
N ARG A 348 -7.24 -8.39 32.60
CA ARG A 348 -8.54 -8.70 31.97
C ARG A 348 -8.54 -10.09 31.33
N GLU A 349 -9.71 -10.64 31.14
CA GLU A 349 -9.88 -11.89 30.39
C GLU A 349 -9.64 -11.66 28.89
N VAL A 350 -8.99 -12.59 28.21
CA VAL A 350 -8.69 -12.53 26.77
C VAL A 350 -9.96 -12.32 25.93
N THR A 351 -11.04 -13.00 26.29
CA THR A 351 -12.33 -12.92 25.58
C THR A 351 -12.93 -11.51 25.58
N LYS A 352 -12.76 -10.75 26.67
CA LYS A 352 -13.24 -9.37 26.78
C LYS A 352 -12.43 -8.37 25.96
N LEU A 353 -11.24 -8.74 25.55
CA LEU A 353 -10.36 -7.91 24.72
C LEU A 353 -10.57 -8.10 23.20
N GLY A 354 -11.30 -9.15 22.80
CA GLY A 354 -11.56 -9.48 21.40
C GLY A 354 -12.13 -8.29 20.59
N PRO A 355 -13.18 -7.60 21.03
CA PRO A 355 -13.70 -6.45 20.31
C PRO A 355 -12.70 -5.32 20.11
N THR A 356 -11.95 -4.94 21.16
CA THR A 356 -10.91 -3.90 21.09
C THR A 356 -9.78 -4.30 20.12
N ARG A 357 -9.34 -5.56 20.19
CA ARG A 357 -8.33 -6.10 19.27
C ARG A 357 -8.81 -6.03 17.81
N ASN A 358 -10.05 -6.43 17.53
CA ASN A 358 -10.61 -6.41 16.18
C ASN A 358 -10.74 -4.98 15.63
N GLN A 359 -11.14 -4.01 16.47
CA GLN A 359 -11.16 -2.60 16.09
C GLN A 359 -9.77 -2.05 15.77
N LEU A 360 -8.76 -2.41 16.56
CA LEU A 360 -7.36 -2.03 16.31
C LEU A 360 -6.83 -2.65 15.01
N ILE A 361 -7.21 -3.88 14.67
CA ILE A 361 -6.88 -4.52 13.39
C ILE A 361 -7.57 -3.78 12.24
N ALA A 362 -8.88 -3.46 12.38
CA ALA A 362 -9.63 -2.71 11.38
C ALA A 362 -9.01 -1.33 11.12
N LYS A 363 -8.60 -0.61 12.18
CA LYS A 363 -7.87 0.67 12.07
C LYS A 363 -6.43 0.52 11.55
N GLY A 364 -5.96 -0.69 11.31
CA GLY A 364 -4.61 -0.95 10.82
C GLY A 364 -3.51 -0.55 11.81
N MET A 365 -3.78 -0.58 13.12
CA MET A 365 -2.79 -0.31 14.18
C MET A 365 -1.99 -1.55 14.55
N ILE A 366 -2.64 -2.70 14.53
CA ILE A 366 -2.05 -4.01 14.80
C ILE A 366 -2.47 -5.01 13.73
N TRP A 367 -1.78 -6.14 13.69
CA TRP A 367 -2.12 -7.28 12.85
C TRP A 367 -1.79 -8.59 13.57
N SER A 368 -2.25 -9.71 13.01
CA SER A 368 -2.03 -11.04 13.56
C SER A 368 -1.05 -11.81 12.67
N PRO A 369 0.25 -11.90 13.05
CA PRO A 369 1.22 -12.68 12.28
C PRO A 369 0.88 -14.16 12.27
N ASN A 370 0.44 -14.69 13.43
CA ASN A 370 -0.02 -16.06 13.60
C ASN A 370 -1.30 -16.10 14.44
N HIS A 371 -1.93 -17.28 14.53
CA HIS A 371 -3.11 -17.44 15.39
C HIS A 371 -2.79 -17.13 16.85
N GLY A 372 -3.55 -16.19 17.42
CA GLY A 372 -3.38 -15.74 18.80
C GLY A 372 -2.26 -14.71 19.03
N ASP A 373 -1.44 -14.42 18.03
CA ASP A 373 -0.41 -13.40 18.10
C ASP A 373 -0.93 -12.03 17.66
N THR A 374 -0.30 -10.99 18.18
CA THR A 374 -0.61 -9.60 17.85
C THR A 374 0.70 -8.81 17.75
N ALA A 375 0.85 -8.04 16.68
CA ALA A 375 2.03 -7.19 16.44
C ALA A 375 1.60 -5.80 15.96
N PHE A 376 2.43 -4.80 16.22
CA PHE A 376 2.24 -3.45 15.68
C PHE A 376 2.41 -3.44 14.16
N THR A 377 1.59 -2.66 13.45
CA THR A 377 1.78 -2.39 12.01
C THR A 377 2.75 -1.24 11.77
N VAL A 378 3.05 -0.49 12.81
CA VAL A 378 3.92 0.69 12.79
C VAL A 378 5.15 0.40 13.65
N PRO A 379 6.34 0.32 13.07
CA PRO A 379 7.58 0.14 13.84
C PRO A 379 7.82 1.29 14.82
N LEU A 380 8.51 1.02 15.93
CA LEU A 380 8.82 2.01 16.99
C LEU A 380 7.58 2.63 17.65
N PHE A 381 6.38 2.12 17.39
CA PHE A 381 5.16 2.60 18.04
C PHE A 381 5.11 2.26 19.53
N ASP A 382 5.74 1.16 19.92
CA ASP A 382 5.95 0.77 21.31
C ASP A 382 6.77 1.82 22.07
N GLU A 383 7.87 2.30 21.50
CA GLU A 383 8.67 3.38 22.08
C GLU A 383 7.87 4.70 22.19
N PHE A 384 7.08 5.03 21.17
CA PHE A 384 6.18 6.18 21.21
C PHE A 384 5.14 6.04 22.33
N MET A 385 4.53 4.85 22.49
CA MET A 385 3.55 4.60 23.57
C MET A 385 4.16 4.84 24.96
N HIS A 386 5.43 4.47 25.16
CA HIS A 386 6.13 4.77 26.43
C HIS A 386 6.35 6.28 26.64
N ARG A 387 6.62 7.03 25.57
CA ARG A 387 6.80 8.50 25.67
C ARG A 387 5.50 9.26 25.93
N ILE A 388 4.41 8.84 25.24
CA ILE A 388 3.11 9.56 25.30
C ILE A 388 2.27 9.18 26.52
N MET A 389 2.44 7.96 27.03
CA MET A 389 1.74 7.43 28.20
C MET A 389 2.78 6.90 29.21
N PRO A 390 3.58 7.78 29.83
CA PRO A 390 4.61 7.36 30.78
C PRO A 390 4.00 6.80 32.08
N GLY A 391 4.83 6.11 32.86
CA GLY A 391 4.41 5.56 34.16
C GLY A 391 3.45 4.36 34.04
N ASN A 392 2.75 4.08 35.13
CA ASN A 392 1.82 2.93 35.25
C ASN A 392 0.35 3.34 35.41
N GLU A 393 0.04 4.63 35.45
CA GLU A 393 -1.32 5.17 35.65
C GLU A 393 -2.30 4.76 34.53
N TRP A 394 -1.78 4.39 33.36
CA TRP A 394 -2.57 3.90 32.23
C TRP A 394 -3.26 2.54 32.50
N SER A 395 -2.79 1.79 33.50
CA SER A 395 -3.33 0.46 33.86
C SER A 395 -4.51 0.53 34.84
N GLU A 396 -4.80 1.72 35.40
CA GLU A 396 -5.97 2.00 36.22
C GLU A 396 -7.14 2.41 35.32
#